data_9d4047cf926375a2287cbc8b56c35aec
#
_entry.id   9d4047cf926375a2287cbc8b56c35aec
#
_cell.length_a   1.000
_cell.length_b   1.000
_cell.length_c   1.000
_cell.angle_alpha   90.00
_cell.angle_beta   90.00
_cell.angle_gamma   90.00
#
_symmetry.space_group_name_H-M   'P 1'
#
loop_
_entity.id
_entity.type
_entity.pdbx_description
1 polymer ?
#
loop_
_entity_poly.entity_id
_entity_poly.type
_entity_poly.pdbx_seq_one_letter_code
_entity_poly.pdbx_strand_id
1 'polypeptide(L)'
;LRPLRRTAHFVLYMRWRDNAPDTPADATPQEGRIGIVVGKKHAPRAVTRNLIKRQARETFRQRRAALAGWDFVLRLTRRFDKGTYTAAAAPVLNTLCQTEFAQLFDAAEKAARKRRAHDAKTEGS
;
A
#
# COMPACT_ATOMS: atom_id res chain seq x y z
N LEU A 1 3.54 2.69 -14.27
CA LEU A 1 3.28 3.11 -12.88
C LEU A 1 4.54 3.68 -12.25
N ARG A 2 4.45 4.88 -11.75
CA ARG A 2 5.57 5.50 -11.03
C ARG A 2 5.47 5.13 -9.54
N PRO A 3 6.62 4.80 -8.91
CA PRO A 3 6.60 4.56 -7.48
C PRO A 3 6.27 5.87 -6.74
N LEU A 4 5.35 5.77 -5.78
CA LEU A 4 4.99 6.89 -4.93
C LEU A 4 6.07 7.13 -3.88
N ARG A 5 6.52 6.06 -3.23
CA ARG A 5 7.51 6.13 -2.17
C ARG A 5 8.20 4.79 -1.98
N ARG A 6 9.46 4.86 -1.55
CA ARG A 6 10.25 3.68 -1.19
C ARG A 6 10.65 3.76 0.27
N THR A 7 10.70 2.60 0.89
CA THR A 7 11.32 2.42 2.21
C THR A 7 12.49 1.45 2.07
N ALA A 8 13.11 1.06 3.19
CA ALA A 8 14.27 0.16 3.16
C ALA A 8 13.97 -1.17 2.45
N HIS A 9 12.76 -1.72 2.59
CA HIS A 9 12.42 -3.04 2.07
C HIS A 9 11.31 -3.03 1.03
N PHE A 10 10.53 -1.97 0.93
CA PHE A 10 9.32 -1.95 0.12
C PHE A 10 9.25 -0.74 -0.81
N VAL A 11 8.45 -0.88 -1.86
CA VAL A 11 8.05 0.23 -2.72
C VAL A 11 6.53 0.19 -2.88
N LEU A 12 5.91 1.36 -2.81
CA LEU A 12 4.47 1.52 -3.00
C LEU A 12 4.20 2.26 -4.30
N TYR A 13 3.36 1.67 -5.14
CA TYR A 13 2.85 2.28 -6.37
C TYR A 13 1.40 2.70 -6.13
N MET A 14 0.99 3.82 -6.74
CA MET A 14 -0.33 4.39 -6.55
C MET A 14 -0.88 4.83 -7.89
N ARG A 15 -2.15 4.48 -8.17
CA ARG A 15 -2.82 4.84 -9.40
C ARG A 15 -4.25 5.27 -9.11
N TRP A 16 -4.64 6.44 -9.63
CA TRP A 16 -6.03 6.88 -9.57
C TRP A 16 -6.86 6.06 -10.55
N ARG A 17 -7.99 5.55 -10.08
CA ARG A 17 -8.94 4.87 -10.96
C ARG A 17 -9.84 5.89 -11.60
N ASP A 18 -9.74 6.02 -12.91
CA ASP A 18 -10.71 6.82 -13.65
C ASP A 18 -12.04 6.09 -13.66
N ASN A 19 -13.14 6.82 -13.51
CA ASN A 19 -14.45 6.25 -13.61
C ASN A 19 -14.60 5.62 -15.00
N ALA A 20 -15.01 4.36 -15.05
CA ALA A 20 -15.35 3.72 -16.31
C ALA A 20 -16.50 4.50 -16.97
N PRO A 21 -16.54 4.59 -18.31
CA PRO A 21 -17.63 5.30 -19.01
C PRO A 21 -19.01 4.82 -18.62
N ASP A 22 -19.12 3.56 -18.19
CA ASP A 22 -20.39 2.94 -17.81
C ASP A 22 -20.72 3.13 -16.33
N THR A 23 -19.87 3.82 -15.56
CA THR A 23 -20.11 4.03 -14.13
C THR A 23 -21.17 5.14 -13.97
N PRO A 24 -22.28 4.89 -13.24
CA PRO A 24 -23.25 5.93 -12.98
C PRO A 24 -22.63 7.14 -12.29
N ALA A 25 -23.07 8.34 -12.64
CA ALA A 25 -22.53 9.57 -12.09
C ALA A 25 -22.72 9.69 -10.57
N ASP A 26 -23.73 9.00 -10.04
CA ASP A 26 -24.05 8.97 -8.61
C ASP A 26 -23.43 7.77 -7.88
N ALA A 27 -22.62 6.97 -8.57
CA ALA A 27 -21.94 5.85 -7.91
C ALA A 27 -21.00 6.38 -6.84
N THR A 28 -21.08 5.79 -5.65
CA THR A 28 -20.13 6.10 -4.57
C THR A 28 -18.72 5.70 -5.00
N PRO A 29 -17.69 6.49 -4.61
CA PRO A 29 -16.32 6.09 -4.89
C PRO A 29 -16.06 4.70 -4.34
N GLN A 30 -15.53 3.83 -5.17
CA GLN A 30 -15.21 2.48 -4.74
C GLN A 30 -14.05 2.53 -3.74
N GLU A 31 -14.10 1.60 -2.78
CA GLU A 31 -13.03 1.47 -1.80
C GLU A 31 -11.67 1.30 -2.47
N GLY A 32 -10.62 1.75 -1.80
CA GLY A 32 -9.26 1.53 -2.24
C GLY A 32 -8.96 0.04 -2.38
N ARG A 33 -8.12 -0.31 -3.35
CA ARG A 33 -7.68 -1.69 -3.58
C ARG A 33 -6.17 -1.77 -3.50
N ILE A 34 -5.67 -2.89 -2.98
CA ILE A 34 -4.23 -3.12 -2.86
C ILE A 34 -3.86 -4.51 -3.38
N GLY A 35 -2.85 -4.55 -4.23
CA GLY A 35 -2.15 -5.77 -4.60
C GLY A 35 -0.83 -5.84 -3.86
N ILE A 36 -0.50 -7.01 -3.31
CA ILE A 36 0.72 -7.19 -2.52
C ILE A 36 1.59 -8.22 -3.22
N VAL A 37 2.80 -7.82 -3.61
CA VAL A 37 3.75 -8.67 -4.30
C VAL A 37 4.91 -8.98 -3.37
N VAL A 38 4.94 -10.21 -2.85
CA VAL A 38 5.98 -10.71 -1.95
C VAL A 38 6.46 -12.04 -2.53
N GLY A 39 7.54 -11.98 -3.31
CA GLY A 39 8.06 -13.15 -3.99
C GLY A 39 8.96 -14.01 -3.13
N LYS A 40 9.09 -15.28 -3.51
CA LYS A 40 9.96 -16.25 -2.82
C LYS A 40 11.44 -15.85 -2.86
N LYS A 41 11.84 -15.10 -3.88
CA LYS A 41 13.21 -14.64 -4.02
C LYS A 41 13.62 -13.72 -2.87
N HIS A 42 12.70 -12.85 -2.43
CA HIS A 42 12.97 -11.89 -1.37
C HIS A 42 12.50 -12.37 0.00
N ALA A 43 11.51 -13.25 0.06
CA ALA A 43 11.01 -13.83 1.31
C ALA A 43 10.83 -15.35 1.10
N PRO A 44 11.90 -16.13 1.28
CA PRO A 44 11.86 -17.57 0.97
C PRO A 44 10.90 -18.38 1.85
N ARG A 45 10.69 -17.96 3.10
CA ARG A 45 9.80 -18.69 4.02
C ARG A 45 8.36 -18.25 3.83
N ALA A 46 7.45 -19.22 3.73
CA ALA A 46 6.02 -18.96 3.58
C ALA A 46 5.46 -18.18 4.78
N VAL A 47 5.94 -18.49 5.99
CA VAL A 47 5.54 -17.79 7.22
C VAL A 47 5.86 -16.29 7.13
N THR A 48 7.05 -15.96 6.66
CA THR A 48 7.47 -14.56 6.46
C THR A 48 6.59 -13.85 5.44
N ARG A 49 6.32 -14.49 4.29
CA ARG A 49 5.46 -13.92 3.26
C ARG A 49 4.05 -13.66 3.78
N ASN A 50 3.48 -14.62 4.50
CA ASN A 50 2.13 -14.51 5.05
C ASN A 50 2.03 -13.41 6.09
N LEU A 51 3.05 -13.27 6.93
CA LEU A 51 3.12 -12.21 7.94
C LEU A 51 3.14 -10.83 7.28
N ILE A 52 3.98 -10.65 6.26
CA ILE A 52 4.09 -9.40 5.53
C ILE A 52 2.74 -9.03 4.89
N LYS A 53 2.12 -9.99 4.20
CA LYS A 53 0.83 -9.77 3.54
C LYS A 53 -0.25 -9.39 4.53
N ARG A 54 -0.31 -10.07 5.68
CA ARG A 54 -1.29 -9.79 6.72
C ARG A 54 -1.11 -8.39 7.30
N GLN A 55 0.12 -8.00 7.61
CA GLN A 55 0.41 -6.67 8.12
C GLN A 55 0.07 -5.57 7.11
N ALA A 56 0.38 -5.80 5.85
CA ALA A 56 0.05 -4.85 4.79
C ALA A 56 -1.46 -4.67 4.64
N ARG A 57 -2.21 -5.77 4.61
CA ARG A 57 -3.67 -5.72 4.51
C ARG A 57 -4.30 -5.02 5.71
N GLU A 58 -3.81 -5.30 6.92
CA GLU A 58 -4.33 -4.70 8.14
C GLU A 58 -4.07 -3.20 8.17
N THR A 59 -2.86 -2.77 7.84
CA THR A 59 -2.52 -1.34 7.78
C THR A 59 -3.36 -0.62 6.73
N PHE A 60 -3.53 -1.23 5.57
CA PHE A 60 -4.34 -0.66 4.49
C PHE A 60 -5.82 -0.60 4.87
N ARG A 61 -6.34 -1.63 5.53
CA ARG A 61 -7.74 -1.67 5.95
C ARG A 61 -8.11 -0.48 6.83
N GLN A 62 -7.21 -0.10 7.74
CA GLN A 62 -7.42 1.03 8.64
C GLN A 62 -7.48 2.38 7.90
N ARG A 63 -6.93 2.44 6.68
CA ARG A 63 -6.84 3.68 5.89
C ARG A 63 -7.70 3.64 4.62
N ARG A 64 -8.49 2.60 4.46
CA ARG A 64 -9.23 2.35 3.22
C ARG A 64 -10.15 3.49 2.82
N ALA A 65 -10.84 4.10 3.79
CA ALA A 65 -11.75 5.20 3.53
C ALA A 65 -11.02 6.43 2.98
N ALA A 66 -9.84 6.75 3.53
CA ALA A 66 -9.03 7.88 3.07
C ALA A 66 -8.43 7.64 1.69
N LEU A 67 -8.34 6.38 1.26
CA LEU A 67 -7.71 5.99 0.01
C LEU A 67 -8.72 5.50 -1.04
N ALA A 68 -9.99 5.81 -0.86
CA ALA A 68 -11.04 5.43 -1.80
C ALA A 68 -10.76 5.99 -3.20
N GLY A 69 -11.01 5.17 -4.22
CA GLY A 69 -10.78 5.54 -5.61
C GLY A 69 -9.36 5.28 -6.12
N TRP A 70 -8.47 4.78 -5.26
CA TRP A 70 -7.08 4.52 -5.63
C TRP A 70 -6.78 3.03 -5.66
N ASP A 71 -5.91 2.64 -6.57
CA ASP A 71 -5.30 1.31 -6.62
C ASP A 71 -3.85 1.41 -6.18
N PHE A 72 -3.42 0.44 -5.39
CA PHE A 72 -2.06 0.38 -4.87
C PHE A 72 -1.42 -0.95 -5.20
N VAL A 73 -0.11 -0.92 -5.43
CA VAL A 73 0.71 -2.13 -5.47
C VAL A 73 1.84 -1.93 -4.47
N LEU A 74 1.92 -2.83 -3.50
CA LEU A 74 3.00 -2.86 -2.53
C LEU A 74 3.93 -4.01 -2.91
N ARG A 75 5.19 -3.70 -3.13
CA ARG A 75 6.16 -4.69 -3.58
C ARG A 75 7.34 -4.76 -2.63
N LEU A 76 7.72 -5.99 -2.25
CA LEU A 76 8.95 -6.24 -1.51
C LEU A 76 10.13 -6.19 -2.49
N THR A 77 11.12 -5.33 -2.22
CA THR A 77 12.25 -5.09 -3.12
C THR A 77 13.59 -5.51 -2.53
N ARG A 78 13.65 -5.83 -1.25
CA ARG A 78 14.87 -6.25 -0.58
C ARG A 78 14.64 -7.59 0.12
N ARG A 79 15.64 -8.46 0.05
CA ARG A 79 15.55 -9.81 0.59
C ARG A 79 15.54 -9.81 2.12
N PHE A 80 14.64 -10.63 2.69
CA PHE A 80 14.68 -11.00 4.10
C PHE A 80 15.44 -12.32 4.22
N ASP A 81 16.60 -12.28 4.86
CA ASP A 81 17.46 -13.44 4.99
C ASP A 81 16.83 -14.49 5.92
N LYS A 82 16.89 -15.76 5.48
CA LYS A 82 16.39 -16.89 6.26
C LYS A 82 17.05 -17.02 7.63
N GLY A 83 18.35 -16.70 7.71
CA GLY A 83 19.10 -16.80 8.96
C GLY A 83 18.77 -15.71 9.95
N THR A 84 18.37 -14.53 9.47
CA THR A 84 18.06 -13.37 10.30
C THR A 84 16.59 -13.35 10.73
N TYR A 85 15.67 -13.71 9.83
CA TYR A 85 14.23 -13.63 10.09
C TYR A 85 13.64 -15.03 10.22
N THR A 86 13.82 -15.63 11.40
CA THR A 86 13.24 -16.91 11.78
C THR A 86 11.87 -16.69 12.44
N ALA A 87 11.19 -17.77 12.82
CA ALA A 87 9.93 -17.69 13.56
C ALA A 87 10.09 -16.90 14.87
N ALA A 88 11.26 -17.01 15.52
CA ALA A 88 11.57 -16.28 16.75
C ALA A 88 11.71 -14.77 16.53
N ALA A 89 11.97 -14.34 15.29
CA ALA A 89 12.11 -12.93 14.94
C ALA A 89 10.79 -12.29 14.48
N ALA A 90 9.65 -13.01 14.57
CA ALA A 90 8.36 -12.51 14.14
C ALA A 90 7.99 -11.15 14.77
N PRO A 91 8.19 -10.91 16.09
CA PRO A 91 7.90 -9.59 16.67
C PRO A 91 8.72 -8.46 16.04
N VAL A 92 10.00 -8.71 15.74
CA VAL A 92 10.89 -7.75 15.09
C VAL A 92 10.37 -7.44 13.68
N LEU A 93 10.00 -8.47 12.94
CA LEU A 93 9.49 -8.34 11.58
C LEU A 93 8.14 -7.59 11.58
N ASN A 94 7.26 -7.86 12.53
CA ASN A 94 6.01 -7.13 12.68
C ASN A 94 6.26 -5.62 12.87
N THR A 95 7.17 -5.27 13.77
CA THR A 95 7.52 -3.87 14.05
C THR A 95 8.09 -3.19 12.82
N LEU A 96 8.98 -3.87 12.10
CA LEU A 96 9.59 -3.36 10.87
C LEU A 96 8.51 -3.08 9.82
N CYS A 97 7.62 -4.03 9.59
CA CYS A 97 6.52 -3.87 8.63
C CYS A 97 5.60 -2.73 9.02
N GLN A 98 5.20 -2.64 10.28
CA GLN A 98 4.33 -1.57 10.77
C GLN A 98 4.96 -0.20 10.54
N THR A 99 6.25 -0.06 10.84
CA THR A 99 6.98 1.20 10.66
C THR A 99 7.05 1.59 9.18
N GLU A 100 7.46 0.68 8.32
CA GLU A 100 7.61 0.98 6.90
C GLU A 100 6.25 1.21 6.22
N PHE A 101 5.25 0.39 6.54
CA PHE A 101 3.92 0.55 5.97
C PHE A 101 3.26 1.86 6.41
N ALA A 102 3.45 2.27 7.66
CA ALA A 102 2.97 3.56 8.13
C ALA A 102 3.55 4.71 7.31
N GLN A 103 4.85 4.68 7.04
CA GLN A 103 5.51 5.68 6.20
C GLN A 103 4.94 5.71 4.78
N LEU A 104 4.75 4.52 4.19
CA LEU A 104 4.25 4.40 2.82
C LEU A 104 2.81 4.89 2.69
N PHE A 105 1.94 4.46 3.59
CA PHE A 105 0.52 4.82 3.52
C PHE A 105 0.25 6.25 4.01
N ASP A 106 1.08 6.80 4.89
CA ASP A 106 1.02 8.23 5.23
C ASP A 106 1.30 9.08 3.99
N ALA A 107 2.30 8.69 3.20
CA ALA A 107 2.59 9.35 1.94
C ALA A 107 1.43 9.21 0.94
N ALA A 108 0.78 8.04 0.91
CA ALA A 108 -0.37 7.79 0.06
C ALA A 108 -1.56 8.68 0.43
N GLU A 109 -1.87 8.80 1.73
CA GLU A 109 -2.94 9.67 2.20
C GLU A 109 -2.65 11.14 1.86
N LYS A 110 -1.41 11.58 2.02
CA LYS A 110 -1.01 12.93 1.67
C LYS A 110 -1.18 13.19 0.18
N ALA A 111 -0.79 12.26 -0.68
CA ALA A 111 -0.94 12.37 -2.12
C ALA A 111 -2.43 12.40 -2.52
N ALA A 112 -3.26 11.59 -1.88
CA ALA A 112 -4.69 11.55 -2.13
C ALA A 112 -5.36 12.88 -1.75
N ARG A 113 -4.96 13.47 -0.60
CA ARG A 113 -5.46 14.78 -0.18
C ARG A 113 -5.07 15.89 -1.15
N LYS A 114 -3.84 15.87 -1.64
CA LYS A 114 -3.37 16.85 -2.63
C LYS A 114 -4.18 16.79 -3.91
N ARG A 115 -4.50 15.59 -4.39
CA ARG A 115 -5.31 15.44 -5.60
C ARG A 115 -6.71 15.96 -5.40
N ARG A 116 -7.35 15.66 -4.26
CA ARG A 116 -8.69 16.17 -3.94
C ARG A 116 -8.71 17.71 -3.86
N ALA A 117 -7.70 18.29 -3.24
CA ALA A 117 -7.57 19.74 -3.14
C ALA A 117 -7.39 20.38 -4.51
N HIS A 118 -6.59 19.75 -5.39
CA HIS A 118 -6.38 20.23 -6.75
C HIS A 118 -7.67 20.16 -7.57
N ASP A 119 -8.39 19.05 -7.50
CA ASP A 119 -9.66 18.87 -8.20
C ASP A 119 -10.71 19.88 -7.71
N ALA A 120 -10.79 20.12 -6.41
CA ALA A 120 -11.68 21.13 -5.84
C ALA A 120 -11.36 22.52 -6.34
N LYS A 121 -10.10 22.91 -6.45
CA LYS A 121 -9.69 24.20 -7.01
C LYS A 121 -10.06 24.32 -8.48
N THR A 122 -9.89 23.25 -9.25
CA THR A 122 -10.23 23.24 -10.67
C THR A 122 -11.73 23.37 -10.87
N GLU A 123 -12.53 22.72 -10.04
CA GLU A 123 -13.99 22.82 -10.10
C GLU A 123 -14.51 24.16 -9.62
N GLY A 124 -13.79 24.82 -8.71
CA GLY A 124 -14.18 26.09 -8.14
C GLY A 124 -13.83 27.31 -8.98
N SER A 125 -13.18 27.12 -10.11
CA SER A 125 -12.78 28.22 -10.99
C SER A 125 -13.76 28.45 -12.18
#